data_c980b7b98d07f5bb7d9aaacafbaa6fdc
#
_entry.id   c980b7b98d07f5bb7d9aaacafbaa6fdc
#
_cell.length_a   1.000
_cell.length_b   1.000
_cell.length_c   1.000
_cell.angle_alpha   90.00
_cell.angle_beta   90.00
_cell.angle_gamma   90.00
#
_symmetry.space_group_name_H-M   'P 1'
#
loop_
_entity.id
_entity.type
_entity.pdbx_description
1 polymer ?
#
loop_
_entity_poly.entity_id
_entity_poly.type
_entity_poly.pdbx_seq_one_letter_code
_entity_poly.pdbx_strand_id
1 'polypeptide(L)'
;SRKIRTDKVRKIRQNLFYTGDLNPQGKQTENISRDLSGYWQERGSNNLAGRILTADIDWGNNLIYCASDGGNIWRGSLAGEGWTSLTDYLQIRGIHFLRLIEFDETRRLLIANGDNLYYTDDEGVTLQLSNGLDFLSGWGGNYLKRVIITENKIVYLLASEGTGNWNNVGTIYKSIDHGRIFTKILTLDTNSGMSSNQSSDHYDIWTSRYFDGFIYLLHNDEFYRITDADELEFIANIPVSGTSENILTGGMGSNYPFFYAHVGGQIYQSMNGGSSWIDRGERPQWYFNLQN
;
A
#
# COMPACT_ATOMS: atom_id res chain seq x y z
N SER A 1 20.49 -31.96 12.14
CA SER A 1 20.20 -30.89 13.13
C SER A 1 19.27 -29.81 12.58
N ARG A 2 19.34 -29.46 11.30
CA ARG A 2 18.48 -28.44 10.65
C ARG A 2 16.99 -28.89 10.58
N LYS A 3 16.77 -30.16 10.25
CA LYS A 3 15.43 -30.79 10.18
C LYS A 3 14.72 -30.80 11.54
N ILE A 4 15.46 -31.09 12.62
CA ILE A 4 14.90 -31.09 13.99
C ILE A 4 14.49 -29.68 14.44
N ARG A 5 15.24 -28.65 14.01
CA ARG A 5 14.92 -27.26 14.33
C ARG A 5 13.66 -26.78 13.61
N THR A 6 13.49 -27.19 12.36
CA THR A 6 12.31 -26.87 11.54
C THR A 6 11.05 -27.52 12.10
N ASP A 7 11.13 -28.78 12.52
CA ASP A 7 10.00 -29.51 13.12
C ASP A 7 9.61 -28.95 14.50
N LYS A 8 10.59 -28.49 15.28
CA LYS A 8 10.31 -27.81 16.57
C LYS A 8 9.60 -26.47 16.38
N VAL A 9 10.08 -25.66 15.43
CA VAL A 9 9.44 -24.36 15.10
C VAL A 9 8.05 -24.58 14.52
N ARG A 10 7.85 -25.60 13.69
CA ARG A 10 6.55 -25.97 13.15
C ARG A 10 5.57 -26.40 14.24
N LYS A 11 5.99 -27.22 15.21
CA LYS A 11 5.16 -27.61 16.34
C LYS A 11 4.80 -26.44 17.26
N ILE A 12 5.74 -25.54 17.51
CA ILE A 12 5.49 -24.33 18.30
C ILE A 12 4.48 -23.42 17.58
N ARG A 13 4.61 -23.20 16.27
CA ARG A 13 3.65 -22.44 15.49
C ARG A 13 2.28 -23.11 15.46
N GLN A 14 2.19 -24.39 15.23
CA GLN A 14 0.94 -25.15 15.31
C GLN A 14 0.26 -25.00 16.67
N ASN A 15 0.98 -25.14 17.77
CA ASN A 15 0.42 -24.96 19.10
C ASN A 15 -0.05 -23.54 19.40
N LEU A 16 0.68 -22.52 18.94
CA LEU A 16 0.30 -21.11 19.10
C LEU A 16 -0.97 -20.73 18.32
N PHE A 17 -1.20 -21.36 17.15
CA PHE A 17 -2.36 -21.06 16.32
C PHE A 17 -3.57 -21.96 16.59
N TYR A 18 -3.39 -23.15 17.13
CA TYR A 18 -4.49 -24.11 17.33
C TYR A 18 -5.09 -24.11 18.75
N THR A 19 -4.42 -23.56 19.74
CA THR A 19 -4.94 -23.58 21.12
C THR A 19 -5.87 -22.43 21.45
N GLY A 20 -6.08 -21.46 20.54
CA GLY A 20 -6.95 -20.31 20.83
C GLY A 20 -6.44 -19.35 21.92
N ASP A 21 -5.32 -19.67 22.55
CA ASP A 21 -4.72 -18.88 23.62
C ASP A 21 -3.77 -17.80 23.08
N LEU A 22 -4.30 -16.88 22.28
CA LEU A 22 -3.56 -15.67 21.88
C LEU A 22 -3.67 -14.54 22.92
N ASN A 23 -4.20 -14.82 24.12
CA ASN A 23 -4.20 -13.86 25.20
C ASN A 23 -3.71 -14.47 26.52
N PRO A 24 -2.37 -14.59 26.71
CA PRO A 24 -1.82 -15.10 27.98
C PRO A 24 -2.09 -14.19 29.19
N GLN A 25 -2.68 -13.02 29.03
CA GLN A 25 -2.89 -12.08 30.12
C GLN A 25 -4.34 -11.69 30.43
N GLY A 26 -5.33 -12.37 29.85
CA GLY A 26 -6.72 -12.25 30.30
C GLY A 26 -7.30 -10.83 30.29
N LYS A 27 -6.76 -9.89 29.55
CA LYS A 27 -7.37 -8.59 29.33
C LYS A 27 -8.43 -8.72 28.25
N GLN A 28 -9.65 -8.94 28.67
CA GLN A 28 -10.82 -8.65 27.84
C GLN A 28 -10.79 -7.14 27.56
N THR A 29 -10.40 -6.77 26.38
CA THR A 29 -10.77 -5.47 25.82
C THR A 29 -12.25 -5.55 25.51
N GLU A 30 -13.05 -4.77 26.24
CA GLU A 30 -14.48 -4.70 26.03
C GLU A 30 -14.77 -4.35 24.57
N ASN A 31 -15.41 -5.29 23.95
CA ASN A 31 -16.30 -5.28 22.82
C ASN A 31 -16.50 -3.98 22.06
N ILE A 32 -15.81 -3.87 20.94
CA ILE A 32 -16.48 -3.42 19.73
C ILE A 32 -16.90 -4.72 19.03
N SER A 33 -18.13 -5.14 19.23
CA SER A 33 -18.73 -6.27 18.53
C SER A 33 -18.89 -5.89 17.06
N ARG A 34 -17.86 -6.17 16.28
CA ARG A 34 -18.03 -6.41 14.86
C ARG A 34 -17.95 -7.91 14.72
N ASP A 35 -19.02 -8.51 14.25
CA ASP A 35 -19.13 -9.93 13.92
C ASP A 35 -18.19 -10.32 12.77
N LEU A 36 -16.90 -10.14 12.99
CA LEU A 36 -15.86 -10.76 12.18
C LEU A 36 -15.46 -12.05 12.92
N SER A 37 -16.30 -13.04 12.83
CA SER A 37 -15.95 -14.39 13.23
C SER A 37 -15.15 -15.03 12.09
N GLY A 38 -13.90 -15.31 12.35
CA GLY A 38 -13.04 -16.04 11.44
C GLY A 38 -11.96 -16.75 12.20
N TYR A 39 -11.48 -17.85 11.67
CA TYR A 39 -10.25 -18.46 12.17
C TYR A 39 -9.18 -18.43 11.06
N TRP A 40 -7.95 -18.19 11.48
CA TRP A 40 -6.82 -18.18 10.56
C TRP A 40 -6.30 -19.60 10.37
N GLN A 41 -6.18 -20.03 9.13
CA GLN A 41 -5.57 -21.28 8.75
C GLN A 41 -4.32 -21.01 7.91
N GLU A 42 -3.20 -21.63 8.26
CA GLU A 42 -1.98 -21.57 7.46
C GLU A 42 -2.22 -22.27 6.12
N ARG A 43 -2.05 -21.55 5.03
CA ARG A 43 -2.17 -22.04 3.64
C ARG A 43 -0.88 -21.86 2.84
N GLY A 44 0.21 -21.49 3.52
CA GLY A 44 1.48 -21.18 2.90
C GLY A 44 2.30 -22.38 2.46
N SER A 45 3.40 -22.10 1.74
CA SER A 45 4.33 -23.12 1.28
C SER A 45 5.05 -23.81 2.43
N ASN A 46 5.17 -25.14 2.36
CA ASN A 46 5.78 -25.95 3.41
C ASN A 46 7.31 -26.10 3.27
N ASN A 47 7.92 -25.55 2.22
CA ASN A 47 9.30 -25.84 1.84
C ASN A 47 10.28 -24.67 1.97
N LEU A 48 9.86 -23.44 1.75
CA LEU A 48 10.71 -22.26 1.87
C LEU A 48 9.92 -21.09 2.42
N ALA A 49 10.45 -20.48 3.48
CA ALA A 49 9.90 -19.24 4.00
C ALA A 49 10.32 -18.10 3.06
N GLY A 50 9.36 -17.45 2.42
CA GLY A 50 9.55 -16.23 1.65
C GLY A 50 8.82 -15.07 2.29
N ARG A 51 9.31 -13.86 2.08
CA ARG A 51 8.62 -12.65 2.49
C ARG A 51 7.71 -12.18 1.36
N ILE A 52 6.40 -12.25 1.57
CA ILE A 52 5.43 -11.62 0.67
C ILE A 52 5.32 -10.16 1.06
N LEU A 53 5.49 -9.26 0.10
CA LEU A 53 5.44 -7.81 0.29
C LEU A 53 4.08 -7.23 -0.09
N THR A 54 3.44 -7.79 -1.09
CA THR A 54 2.18 -7.26 -1.62
C THR A 54 1.33 -8.38 -2.20
N ALA A 55 0.01 -8.16 -2.18
CA ALA A 55 -0.96 -9.04 -2.82
C ALA A 55 -2.13 -8.24 -3.36
N ASP A 56 -2.82 -8.81 -4.34
CA ASP A 56 -4.12 -8.32 -4.82
C ASP A 56 -5.04 -9.48 -5.15
N ILE A 57 -6.36 -9.24 -5.08
CA ILE A 57 -7.37 -10.27 -5.23
C ILE A 57 -8.21 -9.98 -6.48
N ASP A 58 -8.32 -10.99 -7.31
CA ASP A 58 -9.28 -11.08 -8.40
C ASP A 58 -10.54 -11.78 -7.89
N TRP A 59 -11.50 -10.97 -7.49
CA TRP A 59 -12.76 -11.47 -6.95
C TRP A 59 -13.62 -12.16 -8.01
N GLY A 60 -13.51 -11.73 -9.27
CA GLY A 60 -14.29 -12.28 -10.38
C GLY A 60 -13.91 -13.73 -10.70
N ASN A 61 -12.62 -14.07 -10.56
CA ASN A 61 -12.08 -15.39 -10.87
C ASN A 61 -11.68 -16.21 -9.64
N ASN A 62 -11.91 -15.71 -8.44
CA ASN A 62 -11.49 -16.33 -7.17
C ASN A 62 -9.98 -16.62 -7.10
N LEU A 63 -9.17 -15.68 -7.57
CA LEU A 63 -7.73 -15.78 -7.59
C LEU A 63 -7.08 -14.76 -6.64
N ILE A 64 -5.92 -15.12 -6.15
CA ILE A 64 -5.02 -14.22 -5.43
C ILE A 64 -3.68 -14.16 -6.16
N TYR A 65 -3.17 -12.96 -6.35
CA TYR A 65 -1.83 -12.70 -6.81
C TYR A 65 -1.01 -12.16 -5.65
N CYS A 66 0.21 -12.67 -5.48
CA CYS A 66 1.12 -12.15 -4.47
C CYS A 66 2.53 -12.04 -5.03
N ALA A 67 3.29 -11.08 -4.51
CA ALA A 67 4.67 -10.89 -4.91
C ALA A 67 5.61 -10.93 -3.70
N SER A 68 6.76 -11.56 -3.91
CA SER A 68 7.79 -11.74 -2.89
C SER A 68 8.89 -10.68 -3.00
N ASP A 69 9.58 -10.46 -1.89
CA ASP A 69 10.79 -9.63 -1.82
C ASP A 69 11.90 -10.12 -2.78
N GLY A 70 11.95 -11.43 -3.03
CA GLY A 70 12.85 -12.04 -4.01
C GLY A 70 12.50 -11.74 -5.47
N GLY A 71 11.36 -11.12 -5.74
CA GLY A 71 10.96 -10.69 -7.08
C GLY A 71 10.09 -11.67 -7.85
N ASN A 72 9.57 -12.70 -7.20
CA ASN A 72 8.67 -13.64 -7.84
C ASN A 72 7.20 -13.30 -7.59
N ILE A 73 6.38 -13.48 -8.61
CA ILE A 73 4.92 -13.30 -8.56
C ILE A 73 4.28 -14.69 -8.63
N TRP A 74 3.33 -14.90 -7.73
CA TRP A 74 2.58 -16.14 -7.62
C TRP A 74 1.10 -15.87 -7.78
N ARG A 75 0.42 -16.82 -8.41
CA ARG A 75 -1.03 -16.87 -8.49
C ARG A 75 -1.54 -18.15 -7.85
N GLY A 76 -2.56 -18.04 -7.02
CA GLY A 76 -3.27 -19.17 -6.41
C GLY A 76 -4.77 -18.92 -6.35
N SER A 77 -5.53 -19.91 -5.91
CA SER A 77 -6.95 -19.73 -5.62
C SER A 77 -7.14 -18.96 -4.29
N LEU A 78 -8.29 -18.35 -4.08
CA LEU A 78 -8.65 -17.75 -2.77
C LEU A 78 -8.69 -18.79 -1.63
N ALA A 79 -8.84 -20.08 -1.94
CA ALA A 79 -8.69 -21.15 -0.98
C ALA A 79 -7.23 -21.40 -0.55
N GLY A 80 -6.27 -20.72 -1.17
CA GLY A 80 -4.85 -20.88 -0.90
C GLY A 80 -4.24 -22.15 -1.52
N GLU A 81 -4.79 -22.60 -2.62
CA GLU A 81 -4.41 -23.82 -3.33
C GLU A 81 -3.96 -23.52 -4.77
N GLY A 82 -3.32 -24.49 -5.42
CA GLY A 82 -2.98 -24.43 -6.85
C GLY A 82 -2.00 -23.30 -7.19
N TRP A 83 -1.03 -23.02 -6.31
CA TRP A 83 -0.05 -21.97 -6.52
C TRP A 83 0.82 -22.22 -7.74
N THR A 84 0.87 -21.25 -8.64
CA THR A 84 1.69 -21.21 -9.84
C THR A 84 2.60 -20.00 -9.78
N SER A 85 3.88 -20.19 -10.03
CA SER A 85 4.81 -19.10 -10.24
C SER A 85 4.65 -18.54 -11.65
N LEU A 86 4.56 -17.21 -11.76
CA LEU A 86 4.36 -16.51 -13.03
C LEU A 86 5.66 -15.93 -13.59
N THR A 87 6.67 -15.72 -12.74
CA THR A 87 7.84 -14.91 -13.10
C THR A 87 9.17 -15.54 -12.69
N ASP A 88 9.27 -16.87 -12.67
CA ASP A 88 10.50 -17.59 -12.25
C ASP A 88 11.76 -17.19 -13.02
N TYR A 89 11.60 -16.74 -14.26
CA TYR A 89 12.69 -16.32 -15.15
C TYR A 89 12.88 -14.81 -15.22
N LEU A 90 12.05 -14.02 -14.53
CA LEU A 90 12.17 -12.59 -14.48
C LEU A 90 12.89 -12.17 -13.20
N GLN A 91 13.99 -11.45 -13.34
CA GLN A 91 14.76 -10.98 -12.19
C GLN A 91 14.31 -9.58 -11.77
N ILE A 92 13.08 -9.47 -11.25
CA ILE A 92 12.58 -8.22 -10.67
C ILE A 92 12.77 -8.33 -9.16
N ARG A 93 13.72 -7.59 -8.59
CA ARG A 93 13.96 -7.59 -7.14
C ARG A 93 13.05 -6.60 -6.44
N GLY A 94 12.61 -6.94 -5.20
CA GLY A 94 11.95 -6.01 -4.31
C GLY A 94 10.58 -5.53 -4.80
N ILE A 95 9.72 -6.42 -5.29
CA ILE A 95 8.37 -6.05 -5.70
C ILE A 95 7.58 -5.65 -4.45
N HIS A 96 7.32 -4.36 -4.29
CA HIS A 96 6.57 -3.80 -3.16
C HIS A 96 5.15 -3.38 -3.52
N PHE A 97 4.81 -3.38 -4.80
CA PHE A 97 3.47 -3.08 -5.30
C PHE A 97 3.05 -4.07 -6.38
N LEU A 98 1.84 -4.59 -6.25
CA LEU A 98 1.18 -5.45 -7.22
C LEU A 98 -0.31 -5.11 -7.22
N ARG A 99 -0.88 -4.82 -8.39
CA ARG A 99 -2.33 -4.57 -8.56
C ARG A 99 -2.84 -5.13 -9.86
N LEU A 100 -4.03 -5.71 -9.78
CA LEU A 100 -4.79 -6.14 -10.93
C LEU A 100 -5.72 -5.02 -11.39
N ILE A 101 -5.71 -4.72 -12.68
CA ILE A 101 -6.66 -3.85 -13.35
C ILE A 101 -7.39 -4.68 -14.41
N GLU A 102 -8.70 -4.70 -14.32
CA GLU A 102 -9.55 -5.33 -15.33
C GLU A 102 -10.26 -4.24 -16.13
N PHE A 103 -10.11 -4.30 -17.45
CA PHE A 103 -10.75 -3.39 -18.39
C PHE A 103 -10.98 -4.12 -19.72
N ASP A 104 -12.14 -3.92 -20.30
CA ASP A 104 -12.59 -4.66 -21.45
C ASP A 104 -12.42 -6.19 -21.22
N GLU A 105 -11.71 -6.87 -22.09
CA GLU A 105 -11.35 -8.30 -21.94
C GLU A 105 -9.92 -8.50 -21.42
N THR A 106 -9.24 -7.40 -21.02
CA THR A 106 -7.83 -7.41 -20.59
C THR A 106 -7.71 -7.50 -19.08
N ARG A 107 -6.80 -8.33 -18.62
CA ARG A 107 -6.38 -8.44 -17.22
C ARG A 107 -4.93 -8.04 -17.11
N ARG A 108 -4.70 -6.82 -16.62
CA ARG A 108 -3.37 -6.24 -16.48
C ARG A 108 -2.90 -6.33 -15.04
N LEU A 109 -1.69 -6.84 -14.84
CA LEU A 109 -0.98 -6.68 -13.58
C LEU A 109 -0.03 -5.48 -13.68
N LEU A 110 -0.18 -4.52 -12.76
CA LEU A 110 0.81 -3.48 -12.50
C LEU A 110 1.75 -3.96 -11.41
N ILE A 111 3.05 -3.80 -11.62
CA ILE A 111 4.11 -4.33 -10.78
C ILE A 111 5.15 -3.24 -10.56
N ALA A 112 5.39 -2.83 -9.31
CA ALA A 112 6.45 -1.89 -9.01
C ALA A 112 7.52 -2.52 -8.10
N ASN A 113 8.76 -2.32 -8.49
CA ASN A 113 9.91 -2.36 -7.59
C ASN A 113 10.34 -0.91 -7.30
N GLY A 114 11.30 -0.66 -6.42
CA GLY A 114 11.69 0.72 -6.05
C GLY A 114 12.01 1.64 -7.23
N ASP A 115 12.49 1.07 -8.34
CA ASP A 115 13.10 1.81 -9.45
C ASP A 115 12.22 1.88 -10.70
N ASN A 116 11.20 1.03 -10.82
CA ASN A 116 10.42 0.92 -12.04
C ASN A 116 8.97 0.52 -11.75
N LEU A 117 8.08 0.92 -12.66
CA LEU A 117 6.73 0.39 -12.78
C LEU A 117 6.60 -0.37 -14.09
N TYR A 118 6.18 -1.61 -14.00
CA TYR A 118 5.94 -2.50 -15.12
C TYR A 118 4.48 -2.85 -15.23
N TYR A 119 4.06 -3.29 -16.40
CA TYR A 119 2.77 -3.94 -16.60
C TYR A 119 2.92 -5.21 -17.45
N THR A 120 1.97 -6.12 -17.26
CA THR A 120 1.82 -7.34 -18.07
C THR A 120 0.35 -7.61 -18.32
N ASP A 121 0.02 -7.98 -19.55
CA ASP A 121 -1.34 -8.35 -19.97
C ASP A 121 -1.47 -9.88 -20.20
N ASP A 122 -0.38 -10.62 -19.97
CA ASP A 122 -0.26 -12.06 -20.22
C ASP A 122 0.28 -12.83 -19.00
N GLU A 123 -0.10 -12.36 -17.81
CA GLU A 123 0.28 -12.98 -16.53
C GLU A 123 1.79 -13.14 -16.32
N GLY A 124 2.58 -12.21 -16.82
CA GLY A 124 4.02 -12.19 -16.58
C GLY A 124 4.86 -12.89 -17.67
N VAL A 125 4.25 -13.42 -18.72
CA VAL A 125 5.01 -13.96 -19.86
C VAL A 125 5.85 -12.87 -20.50
N THR A 126 5.27 -11.67 -20.65
CA THR A 126 6.00 -10.47 -21.08
C THR A 126 5.81 -9.34 -20.06
N LEU A 127 6.87 -8.62 -19.78
CA LEU A 127 6.84 -7.40 -18.99
C LEU A 127 7.17 -6.20 -19.85
N GLN A 128 6.36 -5.16 -19.71
CA GLN A 128 6.58 -3.88 -20.37
C GLN A 128 6.79 -2.80 -19.32
N LEU A 129 7.72 -1.89 -19.57
CA LEU A 129 7.97 -0.74 -18.72
C LEU A 129 6.89 0.33 -18.96
N SER A 130 6.33 0.89 -17.89
CA SER A 130 5.48 2.07 -17.99
C SER A 130 6.33 3.29 -18.38
N ASN A 131 5.79 4.13 -19.24
CA ASN A 131 6.46 5.32 -19.74
C ASN A 131 6.09 6.58 -18.95
N GLY A 132 6.91 7.65 -19.07
CA GLY A 132 6.66 8.93 -18.41
C GLY A 132 7.09 8.98 -16.93
N LEU A 133 7.90 8.01 -16.49
CA LEU A 133 8.45 7.90 -15.15
C LEU A 133 9.99 7.94 -15.15
N ASP A 134 10.56 8.77 -16.02
CA ASP A 134 12.01 8.82 -16.26
C ASP A 134 12.82 9.23 -15.02
N PHE A 135 12.17 9.90 -14.06
CA PHE A 135 12.76 10.28 -12.79
C PHE A 135 13.24 9.08 -11.96
N LEU A 136 12.61 7.91 -12.10
CA LEU A 136 12.98 6.72 -11.35
C LEU A 136 14.39 6.23 -11.64
N SER A 137 14.91 6.49 -12.84
CA SER A 137 16.27 6.14 -13.24
C SER A 137 17.35 7.10 -12.72
N GLY A 138 16.94 8.18 -12.05
CA GLY A 138 17.84 9.21 -11.53
C GLY A 138 18.46 8.87 -10.17
N TRP A 139 19.63 9.46 -9.89
CA TRP A 139 20.23 9.43 -8.57
C TRP A 139 19.51 10.44 -7.65
N GLY A 140 19.31 10.09 -6.38
CA GLY A 140 18.81 11.06 -5.41
C GLY A 140 17.62 10.64 -4.57
N GLY A 141 17.40 9.36 -4.35
CA GLY A 141 16.32 8.89 -3.48
C GLY A 141 14.93 8.99 -4.14
N ASN A 142 14.90 8.86 -5.47
CA ASN A 142 13.66 8.74 -6.22
C ASN A 142 13.00 7.40 -5.92
N TYR A 143 11.73 7.39 -5.59
CA TYR A 143 10.99 6.14 -5.39
C TYR A 143 9.48 6.31 -5.56
N LEU A 144 8.82 5.20 -5.87
CA LEU A 144 7.37 5.11 -5.87
C LEU A 144 6.86 4.91 -4.45
N LYS A 145 6.07 5.85 -3.93
CA LYS A 145 5.50 5.74 -2.60
C LYS A 145 4.19 4.97 -2.59
N ARG A 146 3.29 5.32 -3.51
CA ARG A 146 1.98 4.68 -3.59
C ARG A 146 1.42 4.69 -5.01
N VAL A 147 0.75 3.62 -5.37
CA VAL A 147 -0.06 3.54 -6.59
C VAL A 147 -1.51 3.26 -6.18
N ILE A 148 -2.44 4.02 -6.69
CA ILE A 148 -3.87 3.85 -6.46
C ILE A 148 -4.61 3.78 -7.80
N ILE A 149 -5.74 3.06 -7.80
CA ILE A 149 -6.55 2.84 -8.99
C ILE A 149 -7.98 3.23 -8.64
N THR A 150 -8.55 4.13 -9.44
CA THR A 150 -9.94 4.56 -9.28
C THR A 150 -10.93 3.53 -9.83
N GLU A 151 -12.21 3.71 -9.57
CA GLU A 151 -13.28 2.91 -10.15
C GLU A 151 -13.21 2.91 -11.70
N ASN A 152 -12.94 4.07 -12.29
CA ASN A 152 -12.80 4.25 -13.75
C ASN A 152 -11.46 3.76 -14.31
N LYS A 153 -10.69 3.00 -13.52
CA LYS A 153 -9.41 2.40 -13.92
C LYS A 153 -8.32 3.42 -14.26
N ILE A 154 -8.48 4.67 -13.86
CA ILE A 154 -7.41 5.67 -13.91
C ILE A 154 -6.42 5.33 -12.80
N VAL A 155 -5.13 5.36 -13.13
CA VAL A 155 -4.05 5.05 -12.20
C VAL A 155 -3.39 6.36 -11.77
N TYR A 156 -3.29 6.57 -10.47
CA TYR A 156 -2.51 7.65 -9.89
C TYR A 156 -1.32 7.09 -9.12
N LEU A 157 -0.22 7.78 -9.22
CA LEU A 157 1.02 7.40 -8.60
C LEU A 157 1.56 8.56 -7.80
N LEU A 158 1.83 8.33 -6.53
CA LEU A 158 2.56 9.24 -5.67
C LEU A 158 4.02 8.83 -5.65
N ALA A 159 4.89 9.74 -6.01
CA ALA A 159 6.33 9.53 -6.05
C ALA A 159 7.08 10.53 -5.19
N SER A 160 8.26 10.15 -4.79
CA SER A 160 9.30 11.05 -4.28
C SER A 160 10.27 11.32 -5.41
N GLU A 161 10.45 12.58 -5.78
CA GLU A 161 11.41 13.00 -6.80
C GLU A 161 12.53 13.82 -6.18
N GLY A 162 13.77 13.45 -6.45
CA GLY A 162 14.94 14.24 -6.09
C GLY A 162 15.04 15.51 -6.95
N THR A 163 15.09 16.66 -6.30
CA THR A 163 15.29 17.97 -6.94
C THR A 163 16.75 18.38 -7.01
N GLY A 164 17.68 17.51 -6.63
CA GLY A 164 19.08 17.81 -6.40
C GLY A 164 19.32 18.31 -4.96
N ASN A 165 20.58 18.44 -4.57
CA ASN A 165 20.97 18.88 -3.22
C ASN A 165 20.33 18.09 -2.06
N TRP A 166 20.04 16.80 -2.28
CA TRP A 166 19.42 15.90 -1.29
C TRP A 166 18.00 16.28 -0.87
N ASN A 167 17.33 17.10 -1.66
CA ASN A 167 15.93 17.47 -1.46
C ASN A 167 15.04 16.61 -2.35
N ASN A 168 13.94 16.12 -1.78
CA ASN A 168 12.92 15.40 -2.52
C ASN A 168 11.58 16.14 -2.40
N VAL A 169 10.81 16.12 -3.46
CA VAL A 169 9.44 16.64 -3.52
C VAL A 169 8.46 15.52 -3.78
N GLY A 170 7.26 15.63 -3.24
CA GLY A 170 6.16 14.77 -3.61
C GLY A 170 5.65 15.14 -4.99
N THR A 171 5.43 14.14 -5.82
CA THR A 171 4.90 14.36 -7.16
C THR A 171 3.80 13.36 -7.44
N ILE A 172 2.72 13.83 -8.05
CA ILE A 172 1.60 12.99 -8.45
C ILE A 172 1.57 12.86 -9.96
N TYR A 173 1.54 11.63 -10.41
CA TYR A 173 1.39 11.23 -11.80
C TYR A 173 0.04 10.58 -12.03
N LYS A 174 -0.50 10.74 -13.24
CA LYS A 174 -1.77 10.18 -13.68
C LYS A 174 -1.59 9.40 -14.97
N SER A 175 -2.23 8.25 -15.06
CA SER A 175 -2.35 7.46 -16.28
C SER A 175 -3.83 7.18 -16.56
N ILE A 176 -4.28 7.51 -17.77
CA ILE A 176 -5.65 7.25 -18.23
C ILE A 176 -5.73 6.01 -19.13
N ASP A 177 -4.61 5.36 -19.37
CA ASP A 177 -4.46 4.17 -20.22
C ASP A 177 -4.05 2.92 -19.40
N HIS A 178 -4.56 2.84 -18.16
CA HIS A 178 -4.41 1.70 -17.27
C HIS A 178 -2.95 1.43 -16.89
N GLY A 179 -2.15 2.49 -16.67
CA GLY A 179 -0.79 2.40 -16.19
C GLY A 179 0.30 2.20 -17.25
N ARG A 180 0.00 2.46 -18.54
CA ARG A 180 1.02 2.38 -19.61
C ARG A 180 1.85 3.65 -19.72
N ILE A 181 1.18 4.81 -19.73
CA ILE A 181 1.82 6.11 -19.87
C ILE A 181 1.37 7.00 -18.71
N PHE A 182 2.32 7.61 -18.05
CA PHE A 182 2.07 8.53 -16.94
C PHE A 182 2.42 9.95 -17.33
N THR A 183 1.59 10.89 -16.87
CA THR A 183 1.82 12.32 -17.00
C THR A 183 1.86 12.93 -15.61
N LYS A 184 2.85 13.77 -15.35
CA LYS A 184 2.94 14.55 -14.11
C LYS A 184 1.80 15.56 -14.08
N ILE A 185 1.02 15.54 -13.01
CA ILE A 185 -0.12 16.46 -12.82
C ILE A 185 0.13 17.46 -11.70
N LEU A 186 0.79 17.05 -10.62
CA LEU A 186 1.02 17.91 -9.46
C LEU A 186 2.44 17.71 -8.92
N THR A 187 3.03 18.80 -8.43
CA THR A 187 4.22 18.79 -7.58
C THR A 187 3.85 19.43 -6.25
N LEU A 188 4.12 18.72 -5.16
CA LEU A 188 3.79 19.15 -3.81
C LEU A 188 4.98 19.94 -3.25
N ASP A 189 4.75 21.18 -2.89
CA ASP A 189 5.79 22.04 -2.35
C ASP A 189 6.30 21.56 -0.98
N THR A 190 7.60 21.64 -0.79
CA THR A 190 8.27 21.31 0.47
C THR A 190 8.40 22.52 1.39
N ASN A 191 7.57 23.53 1.26
CA ASN A 191 7.67 24.85 1.92
C ASN A 191 7.71 24.84 3.46
N SER A 192 7.93 23.71 4.07
CA SER A 192 7.91 23.54 5.52
C SER A 192 9.24 23.70 6.23
N GLY A 193 10.23 24.38 5.69
CA GLY A 193 11.46 24.71 6.43
C GLY A 193 12.21 23.53 7.08
N MET A 194 11.89 22.31 6.68
CA MET A 194 12.44 21.09 7.22
C MET A 194 13.70 20.64 6.51
N SER A 195 14.60 20.02 7.23
CA SER A 195 15.83 19.50 6.68
C SER A 195 15.53 18.43 5.64
N SER A 196 16.32 18.45 4.60
CA SER A 196 16.21 17.76 3.31
C SER A 196 15.98 16.25 3.31
N ASN A 197 16.09 15.57 4.43
CA ASN A 197 15.98 14.10 4.51
C ASN A 197 14.58 13.61 4.94
N GLN A 198 13.62 14.50 5.16
CA GLN A 198 12.30 14.15 5.72
C GLN A 198 11.11 14.55 4.86
N SER A 199 11.30 15.24 3.76
CA SER A 199 10.20 15.80 2.97
C SER A 199 9.34 14.75 2.25
N SER A 200 9.88 13.58 1.95
CA SER A 200 9.17 12.52 1.22
C SER A 200 8.13 11.76 2.05
N ASP A 201 8.17 11.89 3.37
CA ASP A 201 7.32 11.11 4.27
C ASP A 201 6.05 11.86 4.70
N HIS A 202 5.95 13.16 4.34
CA HIS A 202 4.87 14.04 4.80
C HIS A 202 3.63 14.07 3.90
N TYR A 203 3.49 13.17 2.95
CA TYR A 203 2.32 13.08 2.09
C TYR A 203 1.92 11.64 1.81
N ASP A 204 0.64 11.42 1.63
CA ASP A 204 0.08 10.15 1.19
C ASP A 204 -1.23 10.39 0.43
N ILE A 205 -1.58 9.47 -0.47
CA ILE A 205 -2.82 9.51 -1.26
C ILE A 205 -3.68 8.29 -1.03
N TRP A 206 -4.98 8.49 -1.14
CA TRP A 206 -5.94 7.40 -1.04
C TRP A 206 -7.13 7.63 -2.00
N THR A 207 -7.70 6.54 -2.50
CA THR A 207 -8.99 6.52 -3.22
C THR A 207 -9.75 5.26 -2.87
N SER A 208 -11.07 5.32 -2.99
CA SER A 208 -11.90 4.13 -3.01
C SER A 208 -11.86 3.48 -4.39
N ARG A 209 -11.65 2.16 -4.44
CA ARG A 209 -11.71 1.40 -5.71
C ARG A 209 -13.14 1.18 -6.22
N TYR A 210 -14.13 1.45 -5.39
CA TYR A 210 -15.52 1.03 -5.63
C TYR A 210 -16.51 2.18 -5.62
N PHE A 211 -16.13 3.36 -5.14
CA PHE A 211 -17.04 4.47 -4.94
C PHE A 211 -16.36 5.82 -5.20
N ASP A 212 -17.12 6.78 -5.60
CA ASP A 212 -16.95 8.22 -5.84
C ASP A 212 -15.84 8.67 -6.79
N GLY A 213 -14.84 7.83 -7.06
CA GLY A 213 -13.73 8.18 -7.96
C GLY A 213 -12.82 9.32 -7.49
N PHE A 214 -13.08 9.92 -6.31
CA PHE A 214 -12.27 10.99 -5.77
C PHE A 214 -10.94 10.48 -5.23
N ILE A 215 -9.93 11.34 -5.35
CA ILE A 215 -8.61 11.11 -4.80
C ILE A 215 -8.40 12.10 -3.67
N TYR A 216 -7.97 11.56 -2.54
CA TYR A 216 -7.66 12.33 -1.36
C TYR A 216 -6.17 12.37 -1.14
N LEU A 217 -5.67 13.55 -0.77
CA LEU A 217 -4.26 13.80 -0.47
C LEU A 217 -4.15 14.29 0.98
N LEU A 218 -3.27 13.66 1.71
CA LEU A 218 -2.75 14.16 2.98
C LEU A 218 -1.35 14.74 2.72
N HIS A 219 -1.17 16.03 2.97
CA HIS A 219 0.10 16.73 2.83
C HIS A 219 0.39 17.53 4.10
N ASN A 220 1.42 17.15 4.84
CA ASN A 220 1.67 17.61 6.20
C ASN A 220 0.45 17.35 7.11
N ASP A 221 -0.17 18.39 7.62
CA ASP A 221 -1.41 18.39 8.40
C ASP A 221 -2.63 18.83 7.59
N GLU A 222 -2.46 19.10 6.31
CA GLU A 222 -3.52 19.56 5.41
C GLU A 222 -4.12 18.39 4.62
N PHE A 223 -5.44 18.36 4.57
CA PHE A 223 -6.19 17.33 3.87
C PHE A 223 -6.91 17.93 2.67
N TYR A 224 -6.71 17.33 1.50
CA TYR A 224 -7.21 17.81 0.22
C TYR A 224 -7.96 16.73 -0.54
N ARG A 225 -8.74 17.17 -1.52
CA ARG A 225 -9.24 16.36 -2.63
C ARG A 225 -8.57 16.82 -3.92
N ILE A 226 -8.22 15.87 -4.79
CA ILE A 226 -7.81 16.16 -6.16
C ILE A 226 -9.06 16.17 -7.03
N THR A 227 -9.31 17.28 -7.71
CA THR A 227 -10.47 17.46 -8.57
C THR A 227 -10.27 16.78 -9.92
N ASP A 228 -11.33 16.68 -10.73
CA ASP A 228 -11.26 16.16 -12.11
C ASP A 228 -10.37 17.02 -13.02
N ALA A 229 -10.17 18.29 -12.66
CA ALA A 229 -9.24 19.19 -13.34
C ALA A 229 -7.79 19.03 -12.90
N ASP A 230 -7.50 18.03 -12.06
CA ASP A 230 -6.18 17.76 -11.48
C ASP A 230 -5.68 18.90 -10.56
N GLU A 231 -6.61 19.62 -9.91
CA GLU A 231 -6.32 20.70 -8.96
C GLU A 231 -6.58 20.26 -7.52
N LEU A 232 -5.88 20.89 -6.58
CA LEU A 232 -6.07 20.63 -5.15
C LEU A 232 -7.23 21.47 -4.59
N GLU A 233 -8.22 20.80 -4.01
CA GLU A 233 -9.28 21.40 -3.23
C GLU A 233 -9.02 21.12 -1.75
N PHE A 234 -8.79 22.18 -0.97
CA PHE A 234 -8.57 22.08 0.46
C PHE A 234 -9.86 21.68 1.18
N ILE A 235 -9.78 20.73 2.09
CA ILE A 235 -10.91 20.26 2.90
C ILE A 235 -10.77 20.72 4.36
N ALA A 236 -9.68 20.37 5.02
CA ALA A 236 -9.47 20.68 6.44
C ALA A 236 -8.02 20.50 6.87
N ASN A 237 -7.67 21.06 8.03
CA ASN A 237 -6.44 20.70 8.74
C ASN A 237 -6.70 19.57 9.74
N ILE A 238 -5.72 18.68 9.90
CA ILE A 238 -5.66 17.72 10.99
C ILE A 238 -5.02 18.43 12.19
N PRO A 239 -5.62 18.39 13.38
CA PRO A 239 -5.10 19.11 14.55
C PRO A 239 -3.88 18.38 15.13
N VAL A 240 -2.71 18.51 14.50
CA VAL A 240 -1.48 17.82 14.91
C VAL A 240 -0.46 18.74 15.57
N SER A 241 0.36 18.16 16.43
CA SER A 241 1.60 18.73 16.89
C SER A 241 2.76 17.79 16.55
N GLY A 242 3.62 18.18 15.62
CA GLY A 242 4.80 17.40 15.24
C GLY A 242 4.77 16.89 13.80
N THR A 243 5.90 16.32 13.38
CA THR A 243 6.13 15.79 12.03
C THR A 243 6.59 14.34 12.11
N SER A 244 5.95 13.49 11.34
CA SER A 244 6.34 12.10 11.16
C SER A 244 5.88 11.62 9.80
N GLU A 245 6.13 10.38 9.48
CA GLU A 245 5.60 9.74 8.28
C GLU A 245 4.07 9.84 8.23
N ASN A 246 3.55 10.39 7.14
CA ASN A 246 2.13 10.45 6.88
C ASN A 246 1.64 9.15 6.22
N ILE A 247 0.57 8.60 6.77
CA ILE A 247 -0.11 7.44 6.20
C ILE A 247 -1.60 7.75 6.16
N LEU A 248 -2.21 7.56 5.00
CA LEU A 248 -3.64 7.74 4.80
C LEU A 248 -4.28 6.42 4.39
N THR A 249 -5.34 6.04 5.07
CA THR A 249 -6.19 4.92 4.69
C THR A 249 -7.64 5.25 4.94
N GLY A 250 -8.55 4.52 4.33
CA GLY A 250 -9.96 4.81 4.46
C GLY A 250 -10.87 3.73 3.93
N GLY A 251 -12.14 4.02 3.92
CA GLY A 251 -13.20 3.19 3.39
C GLY A 251 -14.45 4.02 3.14
N MET A 252 -15.49 3.36 2.62
CA MET A 252 -16.78 4.02 2.40
C MET A 252 -17.73 3.73 3.56
N GLY A 253 -18.25 4.79 4.15
CA GLY A 253 -19.41 4.75 5.02
C GLY A 253 -20.72 4.84 4.24
N SER A 254 -21.84 4.92 4.94
CA SER A 254 -23.17 4.99 4.30
C SER A 254 -23.36 6.25 3.46
N ASN A 255 -22.78 7.38 3.88
CA ASN A 255 -23.02 8.68 3.25
C ASN A 255 -21.71 9.38 2.80
N TYR A 256 -20.62 9.12 3.50
CA TYR A 256 -19.33 9.76 3.28
C TYR A 256 -18.20 8.74 3.42
N PRO A 257 -17.07 8.95 2.75
CA PRO A 257 -15.86 8.21 3.06
C PRO A 257 -15.43 8.50 4.51
N PHE A 258 -14.87 7.50 5.14
CA PHE A 258 -14.18 7.64 6.42
C PHE A 258 -12.69 7.43 6.24
N PHE A 259 -11.91 8.12 7.07
CA PHE A 259 -10.45 8.07 6.97
C PHE A 259 -9.81 7.80 8.32
N TYR A 260 -8.66 7.16 8.24
CA TYR A 260 -7.66 7.14 9.30
C TYR A 260 -6.36 7.73 8.74
N ALA A 261 -5.82 8.70 9.45
CA ALA A 261 -4.55 9.34 9.12
C ALA A 261 -3.57 9.15 10.28
N HIS A 262 -2.35 8.73 9.96
CA HIS A 262 -1.23 8.81 10.89
C HIS A 262 -0.43 10.05 10.54
N VAL A 263 -0.34 11.00 11.46
CA VAL A 263 0.35 12.28 11.29
C VAL A 263 0.95 12.70 12.63
N GLY A 264 2.19 13.15 12.66
CA GLY A 264 2.84 13.62 13.88
C GLY A 264 2.98 12.56 14.98
N GLY A 265 2.99 11.26 14.64
CA GLY A 265 3.04 10.18 15.61
C GLY A 265 1.68 9.79 16.21
N GLN A 266 0.60 10.47 15.82
CA GLN A 266 -0.77 10.28 16.31
C GLN A 266 -1.66 9.68 15.21
N ILE A 267 -2.70 8.99 15.62
CA ILE A 267 -3.74 8.46 14.73
C ILE A 267 -4.98 9.32 14.84
N TYR A 268 -5.43 9.83 13.71
CA TYR A 268 -6.65 10.61 13.59
C TYR A 268 -7.71 9.86 12.79
N GLN A 269 -8.97 10.07 13.13
CA GLN A 269 -10.11 9.52 12.41
C GLN A 269 -11.05 10.61 11.95
N SER A 270 -11.49 10.51 10.71
CA SER A 270 -12.61 11.29 10.17
C SER A 270 -13.73 10.35 9.73
N MET A 271 -14.98 10.68 10.06
CA MET A 271 -16.18 9.94 9.66
C MET A 271 -17.08 10.75 8.71
N ASN A 272 -16.63 11.91 8.25
CA ASN A 272 -17.40 12.87 7.48
C ASN A 272 -16.65 13.41 6.25
N GLY A 273 -15.96 12.53 5.55
CA GLY A 273 -15.26 12.88 4.31
C GLY A 273 -14.02 13.75 4.52
N GLY A 274 -13.40 13.72 5.70
CA GLY A 274 -12.22 14.52 6.00
C GLY A 274 -12.50 15.91 6.56
N SER A 275 -13.78 16.31 6.67
CA SER A 275 -14.16 17.68 7.11
C SER A 275 -13.84 17.95 8.58
N SER A 276 -13.75 16.93 9.41
CA SER A 276 -13.26 17.04 10.80
C SER A 276 -12.55 15.77 11.23
N TRP A 277 -11.64 15.92 12.20
CA TRP A 277 -10.77 14.84 12.65
C TRP A 277 -10.80 14.71 14.17
N ILE A 278 -10.79 13.47 14.64
CA ILE A 278 -10.76 13.11 16.06
C ILE A 278 -9.47 12.38 16.34
N ASP A 279 -8.73 12.84 17.34
CA ASP A 279 -7.55 12.16 17.85
C ASP A 279 -7.93 10.80 18.46
N ARG A 280 -7.25 9.74 18.05
CA ARG A 280 -7.42 8.38 18.53
C ARG A 280 -6.24 7.88 19.35
N GLY A 281 -5.26 8.73 19.60
CA GLY A 281 -4.10 8.46 20.41
C GLY A 281 -2.85 8.11 19.62
N GLU A 282 -1.80 7.81 20.35
CA GLU A 282 -0.49 7.50 19.81
C GLU A 282 -0.46 6.15 19.10
N ARG A 283 0.44 6.05 18.11
CA ARG A 283 0.79 4.78 17.50
C ARG A 283 1.32 3.82 18.57
N PRO A 284 0.84 2.57 18.65
CA PRO A 284 1.37 1.59 19.60
C PRO A 284 2.88 1.41 19.46
N GLN A 285 3.61 1.62 20.54
CA GLN A 285 5.10 1.62 20.55
C GLN A 285 5.73 0.22 20.40
N TRP A 286 4.96 -0.85 20.42
CA TRP A 286 5.51 -2.21 20.35
C TRP A 286 6.18 -2.57 19.01
N TYR A 287 6.15 -1.68 18.03
CA TYR A 287 6.83 -1.88 16.74
C TYR A 287 8.36 -1.71 16.81
N PHE A 288 8.89 -1.07 17.86
CA PHE A 288 10.33 -0.76 17.92
C PHE A 288 11.18 -1.79 18.65
N ASN A 289 10.59 -2.76 19.33
CA ASN A 289 11.34 -3.77 20.10
C ASN A 289 11.68 -5.05 19.33
N LEU A 290 11.43 -5.10 18.03
CA LEU A 290 11.77 -6.26 17.19
C LEU A 290 13.09 -6.10 16.42
N GLN A 291 13.86 -5.02 16.67
CA GLN A 291 15.14 -4.76 16.03
C GLN A 291 16.36 -4.95 16.97
N ASN A 292 16.21 -5.60 18.11
CA ASN A 292 17.34 -6.01 18.97
C ASN A 292 17.49 -7.53 18.97
#